data_16f1efde9e13d0f0f11003ed76095c80
#
_entry.id   16f1efde9e13d0f0f11003ed76095c80
#
_cell.length_a   1.000
_cell.length_b   1.000
_cell.length_c   1.000
_cell.angle_alpha   90.00
_cell.angle_beta   90.00
_cell.angle_gamma   90.00
#
_symmetry.space_group_name_H-M   'P 1'
#
loop_
_entity.id
_entity.type
_entity.pdbx_description
1 polymer ?
#
loop_
_entity_poly.entity_id
_entity_poly.type
_entity_poly.pdbx_seq_one_letter_code
_entity_poly.pdbx_strand_id
1 'polypeptide(L)'
;MSAGPPAAPARSRVVSVAAADMLKDGGYNPEAVRRAFAAGLKELTGQASSGDAWSQLFSPSDVVGIKINGIGAPKISSSLVSIRETIEGLKRAGVKDNNIIIWDRTDREVARTGLVLNKSGTGVRIRGTSTQSEAILPWVEGYDRDVFLSFDDGTLKKYRELIKRDFTRDGSHRDIFNSVAWLWMLARQGNEKARK
;
A
#
# COMPACT_ATOMS: atom_id res chain seq x y z
N MET A 1 16.30 27.21 -33.58
CA MET A 1 14.94 26.60 -33.51
C MET A 1 14.50 26.64 -32.03
N SER A 2 13.51 27.46 -31.72
CA SER A 2 12.99 27.55 -30.34
C SER A 2 12.10 26.35 -30.10
N ALA A 3 12.41 25.56 -29.05
CA ALA A 3 11.52 24.51 -28.61
C ALA A 3 10.19 25.14 -28.14
N GLY A 4 9.08 24.69 -28.68
CA GLY A 4 7.75 25.12 -28.25
C GLY A 4 7.52 24.82 -26.77
N PRO A 5 6.55 25.49 -26.13
CA PRO A 5 6.25 25.25 -24.73
C PRO A 5 5.92 23.76 -24.49
N PRO A 6 6.35 23.18 -23.36
CA PRO A 6 6.04 21.80 -23.06
C PRO A 6 4.53 21.59 -23.05
N ALA A 7 4.09 20.47 -23.64
CA ALA A 7 2.67 20.09 -23.63
C ALA A 7 2.14 20.06 -22.20
N ALA A 8 0.94 20.60 -21.97
CA ALA A 8 0.29 20.54 -20.67
C ALA A 8 0.18 19.07 -20.24
N PRO A 9 0.46 18.73 -18.95
CA PRO A 9 0.38 17.36 -18.48
C PRO A 9 -1.04 16.81 -18.72
N ALA A 10 -1.12 15.61 -19.24
CA ALA A 10 -2.40 14.93 -19.44
C ALA A 10 -3.13 14.82 -18.10
N ARG A 11 -4.37 15.25 -18.03
CA ARG A 11 -5.17 15.15 -16.81
C ARG A 11 -5.48 13.70 -16.52
N SER A 12 -5.21 13.25 -15.28
CA SER A 12 -5.62 11.93 -14.82
C SER A 12 -7.15 11.85 -14.72
N ARG A 13 -7.74 10.76 -15.21
CA ARG A 13 -9.15 10.48 -15.04
C ARG A 13 -9.41 9.91 -13.65
N VAL A 14 -10.39 10.45 -12.96
CA VAL A 14 -10.87 9.97 -11.66
C VAL A 14 -12.35 9.66 -11.78
N VAL A 15 -12.74 8.49 -11.30
CA VAL A 15 -14.14 8.05 -11.25
C VAL A 15 -14.57 7.97 -9.79
N SER A 16 -15.68 8.60 -9.46
CA SER A 16 -16.31 8.51 -8.14
C SER A 16 -17.65 7.79 -8.27
N VAL A 17 -17.86 6.78 -7.45
CA VAL A 17 -19.10 6.01 -7.42
C VAL A 17 -19.76 6.18 -6.06
N ALA A 18 -21.00 6.67 -6.04
CA ALA A 18 -21.81 6.76 -4.85
C ALA A 18 -22.89 5.64 -4.85
N ALA A 19 -23.02 4.94 -3.73
CA ALA A 19 -24.07 3.94 -3.52
C ALA A 19 -24.69 4.12 -2.15
N ALA A 20 -26.01 4.41 -2.11
CA ALA A 20 -26.73 4.69 -0.87
C ALA A 20 -26.79 3.50 0.07
N ASP A 21 -26.71 2.28 -0.47
CA ASP A 21 -26.75 1.00 0.26
C ASP A 21 -25.35 0.42 0.54
N MET A 22 -24.28 1.23 0.47
CA MET A 22 -22.90 0.79 0.70
C MET A 22 -22.71 0.22 2.12
N LEU A 23 -23.41 0.79 3.09
CA LEU A 23 -23.44 0.33 4.47
C LEU A 23 -24.77 -0.31 4.80
N LYS A 24 -24.73 -1.50 5.43
CA LYS A 24 -25.88 -2.23 5.92
C LYS A 24 -25.54 -2.92 7.24
N ASP A 25 -26.40 -2.78 8.23
CA ASP A 25 -26.27 -3.44 9.54
C ASP A 25 -24.90 -3.19 10.22
N GLY A 26 -24.36 -1.97 10.08
CA GLY A 26 -23.09 -1.59 10.68
C GLY A 26 -21.83 -2.07 9.92
N GLY A 27 -22.00 -2.73 8.76
CA GLY A 27 -20.90 -3.20 7.92
C GLY A 27 -21.04 -2.80 6.45
N TYR A 28 -20.05 -3.14 5.65
CA TYR A 28 -20.12 -2.95 4.20
C TYR A 28 -21.04 -4.01 3.58
N ASN A 29 -21.94 -3.55 2.72
CA ASN A 29 -22.78 -4.43 1.90
C ASN A 29 -21.97 -5.00 0.73
N PRO A 30 -21.70 -6.32 0.67
CA PRO A 30 -20.87 -6.92 -0.38
C PRO A 30 -21.40 -6.69 -1.79
N GLU A 31 -22.74 -6.76 -1.95
CA GLU A 31 -23.36 -6.54 -3.26
C GLU A 31 -23.23 -5.09 -3.74
N ALA A 32 -23.37 -4.12 -2.84
CA ALA A 32 -23.18 -2.72 -3.17
C ALA A 32 -21.71 -2.44 -3.54
N VAL A 33 -20.76 -3.01 -2.80
CA VAL A 33 -19.32 -2.90 -3.10
C VAL A 33 -19.03 -3.49 -4.48
N ARG A 34 -19.55 -4.69 -4.79
CA ARG A 34 -19.36 -5.33 -6.10
C ARG A 34 -19.91 -4.46 -7.22
N ARG A 35 -21.14 -3.94 -7.07
CA ARG A 35 -21.73 -3.04 -8.07
C ARG A 35 -20.93 -1.76 -8.26
N ALA A 36 -20.42 -1.18 -7.17
CA ALA A 36 -19.59 0.02 -7.21
C ALA A 36 -18.26 -0.22 -7.95
N PHE A 37 -17.59 -1.33 -7.66
CA PHE A 37 -16.38 -1.73 -8.40
C PHE A 37 -16.68 -1.90 -9.89
N ALA A 38 -17.75 -2.65 -10.24
CA ALA A 38 -18.13 -2.88 -11.63
C ALA A 38 -18.44 -1.56 -12.37
N ALA A 39 -19.20 -0.65 -11.75
CA ALA A 39 -19.54 0.64 -12.33
C ALA A 39 -18.30 1.52 -12.50
N GLY A 40 -17.47 1.64 -11.45
CA GLY A 40 -16.28 2.46 -11.47
C GLY A 40 -15.25 2.00 -12.50
N LEU A 41 -15.01 0.70 -12.59
CA LEU A 41 -14.07 0.13 -13.55
C LEU A 41 -14.55 0.28 -15.00
N LYS A 42 -15.82 0.02 -15.26
CA LYS A 42 -16.41 0.24 -16.59
C LYS A 42 -16.27 1.70 -17.02
N GLU A 43 -16.60 2.61 -16.13
CA GLU A 43 -16.48 4.04 -16.40
C GLU A 43 -15.02 4.46 -16.60
N LEU A 44 -14.09 3.93 -15.78
CA LEU A 44 -12.66 4.25 -15.88
C LEU A 44 -12.04 3.77 -17.18
N THR A 45 -12.37 2.57 -17.61
CA THR A 45 -11.75 1.87 -18.76
C THR A 45 -12.51 2.05 -20.07
N GLY A 46 -13.79 2.43 -19.99
CA GLY A 46 -14.69 2.47 -21.16
C GLY A 46 -15.20 1.10 -21.60
N GLN A 47 -14.92 0.04 -20.86
CA GLN A 47 -15.31 -1.33 -21.21
C GLN A 47 -16.80 -1.60 -20.91
N ALA A 48 -17.43 -2.47 -21.71
CA ALA A 48 -18.82 -2.82 -21.55
C ALA A 48 -19.08 -3.70 -20.31
N SER A 49 -18.11 -4.53 -19.95
CA SER A 49 -18.20 -5.41 -18.77
C SER A 49 -17.08 -5.13 -17.76
N SER A 50 -17.33 -5.46 -16.49
CA SER A 50 -16.29 -5.35 -15.46
C SER A 50 -15.17 -6.40 -15.66
N GLY A 51 -15.48 -7.55 -16.28
CA GLY A 51 -14.47 -8.55 -16.63
C GLY A 51 -13.47 -8.03 -17.66
N ASP A 52 -13.96 -7.41 -18.73
CA ASP A 52 -13.11 -6.78 -19.75
C ASP A 52 -12.31 -5.62 -19.15
N ALA A 53 -12.92 -4.86 -18.24
CA ALA A 53 -12.23 -3.78 -17.54
C ALA A 53 -11.06 -4.28 -16.70
N TRP A 54 -11.22 -5.37 -15.95
CA TRP A 54 -10.13 -6.00 -15.23
C TRP A 54 -9.05 -6.54 -16.18
N SER A 55 -9.43 -7.19 -17.27
CA SER A 55 -8.50 -7.73 -18.27
C SER A 55 -7.75 -6.66 -19.06
N GLN A 56 -8.30 -5.44 -19.15
CA GLN A 56 -7.58 -4.30 -19.73
C GLN A 56 -6.49 -3.77 -18.78
N LEU A 57 -6.70 -3.88 -17.47
CA LEU A 57 -5.79 -3.34 -16.46
C LEU A 57 -4.73 -4.36 -16.03
N PHE A 58 -5.04 -5.65 -16.09
CA PHE A 58 -4.18 -6.72 -15.61
C PHE A 58 -4.07 -7.87 -16.61
N SER A 59 -2.91 -8.50 -16.65
CA SER A 59 -2.59 -9.66 -17.47
C SER A 59 -2.51 -10.93 -16.60
N PRO A 60 -2.82 -12.12 -17.16
CA PRO A 60 -2.64 -13.40 -16.45
C PRO A 60 -1.23 -13.68 -15.93
N SER A 61 -0.22 -13.03 -16.52
CA SER A 61 1.20 -13.16 -16.12
C SER A 61 1.61 -12.19 -15.02
N ASP A 62 0.77 -11.23 -14.64
CA ASP A 62 1.12 -10.22 -13.65
C ASP A 62 1.30 -10.82 -12.26
N VAL A 63 2.22 -10.23 -11.51
CA VAL A 63 2.35 -10.39 -10.07
C VAL A 63 1.83 -9.12 -9.41
N VAL A 64 0.72 -9.23 -8.69
CA VAL A 64 -0.02 -8.08 -8.19
C VAL A 64 0.12 -7.96 -6.68
N GLY A 65 0.67 -6.84 -6.22
CA GLY A 65 0.74 -6.48 -4.82
C GLY A 65 -0.45 -5.61 -4.40
N ILE A 66 -1.19 -6.03 -3.39
CA ILE A 66 -2.30 -5.27 -2.79
C ILE A 66 -1.82 -4.74 -1.44
N LYS A 67 -1.45 -3.45 -1.39
CA LYS A 67 -1.16 -2.78 -0.12
C LYS A 67 -2.46 -2.47 0.60
N ILE A 68 -2.59 -2.99 1.82
CA ILE A 68 -3.71 -2.68 2.70
C ILE A 68 -3.31 -1.70 3.81
N ASN A 69 -4.28 -1.16 4.53
CA ASN A 69 -4.04 -0.41 5.75
C ASN A 69 -4.57 -1.19 6.95
N GLY A 70 -3.67 -1.78 7.72
CA GLY A 70 -4.00 -2.56 8.91
C GLY A 70 -3.70 -1.88 10.24
N ILE A 71 -3.06 -0.68 10.22
CA ILE A 71 -2.58 -0.03 11.46
C ILE A 71 -3.72 0.27 12.45
N GLY A 72 -4.86 0.69 11.95
CA GLY A 72 -6.04 1.01 12.77
C GLY A 72 -7.05 -0.14 12.91
N ALA A 73 -6.71 -1.34 12.45
CA ALA A 73 -7.61 -2.49 12.50
C ALA A 73 -7.99 -2.87 13.95
N PRO A 74 -9.20 -3.36 14.16
CA PRO A 74 -10.26 -3.61 13.18
C PRO A 74 -11.15 -2.40 12.84
N LYS A 75 -11.03 -1.28 13.57
CA LYS A 75 -11.98 -0.14 13.46
C LYS A 75 -11.73 0.73 12.23
N ILE A 76 -10.46 1.01 11.94
CA ILE A 76 -10.03 1.85 10.80
C ILE A 76 -9.02 1.03 10.01
N SER A 77 -9.48 0.33 8.98
CA SER A 77 -8.64 -0.53 8.15
C SER A 77 -9.24 -0.64 6.74
N SER A 78 -8.47 -1.21 5.82
CA SER A 78 -9.00 -1.57 4.52
C SER A 78 -10.14 -2.58 4.66
N SER A 79 -11.23 -2.34 3.95
CA SER A 79 -12.42 -3.20 4.01
C SER A 79 -12.13 -4.59 3.46
N LEU A 80 -12.43 -5.64 4.23
CA LEU A 80 -12.31 -7.03 3.76
C LEU A 80 -13.17 -7.30 2.53
N VAL A 81 -14.33 -6.67 2.44
CA VAL A 81 -15.23 -6.80 1.29
C VAL A 81 -14.56 -6.25 0.03
N SER A 82 -13.94 -5.06 0.11
CA SER A 82 -13.22 -4.46 -1.01
C SER A 82 -11.99 -5.29 -1.40
N ILE A 83 -11.24 -5.80 -0.42
CA ILE A 83 -10.08 -6.67 -0.66
C ILE A 83 -10.52 -7.94 -1.42
N ARG A 84 -11.59 -8.59 -0.97
CA ARG A 84 -12.13 -9.80 -1.63
C ARG A 84 -12.60 -9.51 -3.05
N GLU A 85 -13.33 -8.40 -3.27
CA GLU A 85 -13.76 -8.03 -4.62
C GLU A 85 -12.57 -7.72 -5.55
N THR A 86 -11.50 -7.12 -5.02
CA THR A 86 -10.26 -6.90 -5.79
C THR A 86 -9.62 -8.23 -6.18
N ILE A 87 -9.51 -9.19 -5.26
CA ILE A 87 -8.98 -10.54 -5.55
C ILE A 87 -9.80 -11.21 -6.64
N GLU A 88 -11.13 -11.21 -6.50
CA GLU A 88 -12.02 -11.83 -7.49
C GLU A 88 -11.94 -11.13 -8.86
N GLY A 89 -11.75 -9.82 -8.87
CA GLY A 89 -11.49 -9.06 -10.09
C GLY A 89 -10.20 -9.49 -10.80
N LEU A 90 -9.11 -9.60 -10.05
CA LEU A 90 -7.81 -10.06 -10.57
C LEU A 90 -7.90 -11.50 -11.13
N LYS A 91 -8.62 -12.38 -10.43
CA LYS A 91 -8.87 -13.75 -10.89
C LYS A 91 -9.69 -13.78 -12.18
N ARG A 92 -10.68 -12.91 -12.32
CA ARG A 92 -11.44 -12.75 -13.58
C ARG A 92 -10.56 -12.29 -14.75
N ALA A 93 -9.52 -11.47 -14.48
CA ALA A 93 -8.50 -11.12 -15.47
C ALA A 93 -7.48 -12.25 -15.75
N GLY A 94 -7.59 -13.39 -15.07
CA GLY A 94 -6.73 -14.55 -15.25
C GLY A 94 -5.46 -14.53 -14.38
N VAL A 95 -5.29 -13.55 -13.48
CA VAL A 95 -4.16 -13.54 -12.56
C VAL A 95 -4.25 -14.73 -11.61
N LYS A 96 -3.19 -15.51 -11.52
CA LYS A 96 -3.13 -16.70 -10.68
C LYS A 96 -3.10 -16.33 -9.20
N ASP A 97 -3.78 -17.10 -8.36
CA ASP A 97 -3.82 -16.86 -6.91
C ASP A 97 -2.42 -16.67 -6.29
N ASN A 98 -1.46 -17.49 -6.68
CA ASN A 98 -0.08 -17.41 -6.18
C ASN A 98 0.66 -16.12 -6.61
N ASN A 99 0.15 -15.42 -7.59
CA ASN A 99 0.68 -14.15 -8.08
C ASN A 99 0.00 -12.94 -7.41
N ILE A 100 -0.97 -13.16 -6.53
CA ILE A 100 -1.63 -12.10 -5.75
C ILE A 100 -1.00 -12.07 -4.36
N ILE A 101 -0.49 -10.92 -3.96
CA ILE A 101 0.20 -10.71 -2.69
C ILE A 101 -0.49 -9.57 -1.93
N ILE A 102 -1.14 -9.88 -0.81
CA ILE A 102 -1.70 -8.88 0.10
C ILE A 102 -0.66 -8.61 1.18
N TRP A 103 -0.39 -7.34 1.43
CA TRP A 103 0.65 -6.99 2.37
C TRP A 103 0.40 -5.68 3.12
N ASP A 104 1.01 -5.60 4.30
CA ASP A 104 1.21 -4.39 5.07
C ASP A 104 2.55 -4.50 5.81
N ARG A 105 2.83 -3.58 6.70
CA ARG A 105 4.09 -3.50 7.43
C ARG A 105 4.39 -4.75 8.25
N THR A 106 3.47 -5.20 9.09
CA THR A 106 3.69 -6.35 9.97
C THR A 106 2.59 -7.41 9.84
N ASP A 107 2.96 -8.68 10.10
CA ASP A 107 2.00 -9.79 10.16
C ASP A 107 0.87 -9.52 11.15
N ARG A 108 1.18 -8.91 12.29
CA ARG A 108 0.20 -8.56 13.32
C ARG A 108 -0.85 -7.57 12.79
N GLU A 109 -0.42 -6.54 12.06
CA GLU A 109 -1.34 -5.56 11.47
C GLU A 109 -2.22 -6.21 10.40
N VAL A 110 -1.64 -7.04 9.56
CA VAL A 110 -2.39 -7.81 8.55
C VAL A 110 -3.43 -8.71 9.23
N ALA A 111 -3.03 -9.51 10.21
CA ALA A 111 -3.93 -10.43 10.91
C ALA A 111 -5.08 -9.70 11.65
N ARG A 112 -4.80 -8.52 12.21
CA ARG A 112 -5.83 -7.70 12.89
C ARG A 112 -6.94 -7.20 11.95
N THR A 113 -6.73 -7.18 10.64
CA THR A 113 -7.79 -6.86 9.66
C THR A 113 -8.79 -7.99 9.49
N GLY A 114 -8.51 -9.18 10.02
CA GLY A 114 -9.31 -10.40 9.83
C GLY A 114 -8.84 -11.27 8.66
N LEU A 115 -7.73 -10.93 8.03
CA LEU A 115 -7.08 -11.78 7.03
C LEU A 115 -6.26 -12.87 7.71
N VAL A 116 -6.31 -14.07 7.13
CA VAL A 116 -5.48 -15.20 7.56
C VAL A 116 -4.14 -15.16 6.82
N LEU A 117 -3.04 -15.16 7.57
CA LEU A 117 -1.71 -15.15 6.98
C LEU A 117 -1.46 -16.40 6.13
N ASN A 118 -0.89 -16.20 4.95
CA ASN A 118 -0.43 -17.25 4.03
C ASN A 118 0.91 -16.82 3.41
N LYS A 119 2.01 -17.19 4.07
CA LYS A 119 3.36 -16.74 3.67
C LYS A 119 4.00 -17.57 2.57
N SER A 120 3.72 -18.87 2.55
CA SER A 120 4.44 -19.84 1.71
C SER A 120 3.55 -20.92 1.09
N GLY A 121 2.26 -20.92 1.39
CA GLY A 121 1.29 -21.87 0.85
C GLY A 121 0.88 -21.58 -0.59
N THR A 122 0.05 -22.44 -1.12
CA THR A 122 -0.68 -22.20 -2.38
C THR A 122 -1.78 -21.16 -2.17
N GLY A 123 -2.16 -20.46 -3.22
CA GLY A 123 -3.21 -19.44 -3.18
C GLY A 123 -2.67 -18.03 -2.97
N VAL A 124 -3.57 -17.10 -2.65
CA VAL A 124 -3.23 -15.70 -2.41
C VAL A 124 -2.27 -15.60 -1.22
N ARG A 125 -1.12 -14.98 -1.43
CA ARG A 125 -0.13 -14.76 -0.36
C ARG A 125 -0.55 -13.56 0.50
N ILE A 126 -0.50 -13.73 1.82
CA ILE A 126 -0.96 -12.73 2.78
C ILE A 126 0.06 -12.63 3.91
N ARG A 127 0.73 -11.48 4.02
CA ARG A 127 1.81 -11.32 4.99
C ARG A 127 2.17 -9.87 5.28
N GLY A 128 2.92 -9.66 6.35
CA GLY A 128 3.67 -8.43 6.57
C GLY A 128 4.99 -8.44 5.80
N THR A 129 5.52 -7.27 5.50
CA THR A 129 6.87 -7.11 4.95
C THR A 129 7.95 -7.23 6.02
N SER A 130 7.60 -7.04 7.30
CA SER A 130 8.47 -7.30 8.44
C SER A 130 8.09 -8.63 9.10
N THR A 131 9.04 -9.53 9.18
CA THR A 131 8.88 -10.83 9.86
C THR A 131 8.98 -10.73 11.38
N GLN A 132 9.55 -9.65 11.89
CA GLN A 132 9.67 -9.39 13.32
C GLN A 132 8.66 -8.33 13.73
N SER A 133 7.96 -8.59 14.82
CA SER A 133 6.75 -7.86 15.22
C SER A 133 6.96 -6.38 15.51
N GLU A 134 8.18 -5.92 15.71
CA GLU A 134 8.47 -4.55 16.13
C GLU A 134 9.78 -3.97 15.61
N ALA A 135 10.69 -4.78 15.11
CA ALA A 135 11.93 -4.27 14.54
C ALA A 135 11.73 -3.93 13.06
N ILE A 136 11.78 -2.68 12.74
CA ILE A 136 11.89 -2.25 11.37
C ILE A 136 13.35 -2.28 11.00
N LEU A 137 13.65 -3.33 10.29
CA LEU A 137 14.96 -3.47 9.71
C LEU A 137 14.93 -2.81 8.32
N PRO A 138 15.93 -2.01 7.99
CA PRO A 138 16.01 -1.35 6.68
C PRO A 138 16.17 -2.33 5.50
N TRP A 139 16.32 -3.59 5.79
CA TRP A 139 16.43 -4.71 4.82
C TRP A 139 15.22 -5.64 4.86
N VAL A 140 14.05 -5.11 5.17
CA VAL A 140 12.80 -5.87 5.08
C VAL A 140 12.57 -6.33 3.64
N GLU A 141 11.95 -7.47 3.51
CA GLU A 141 11.57 -8.00 2.21
C GLU A 141 10.70 -6.99 1.43
N GLY A 142 11.03 -6.77 0.17
CA GLY A 142 10.38 -5.76 -0.67
C GLY A 142 10.99 -4.36 -0.59
N TYR A 143 12.05 -4.17 0.19
CA TYR A 143 12.79 -2.92 0.22
C TYR A 143 13.83 -2.88 -0.92
N ASP A 144 13.73 -1.89 -1.77
CA ASP A 144 14.75 -1.61 -2.77
C ASP A 144 15.84 -0.73 -2.18
N ARG A 145 17.07 -1.25 -2.16
CA ARG A 145 18.23 -0.56 -1.58
C ARG A 145 18.66 0.67 -2.39
N ASP A 146 18.31 0.71 -3.65
CA ASP A 146 18.74 1.75 -4.57
C ASP A 146 17.67 2.83 -4.75
N VAL A 147 16.43 2.58 -4.26
CA VAL A 147 15.34 3.55 -4.27
C VAL A 147 15.13 4.10 -2.86
N PHE A 148 15.48 5.34 -2.65
CA PHE A 148 15.25 6.07 -1.40
C PHE A 148 14.99 7.56 -1.67
N LEU A 149 14.29 8.18 -0.73
CA LEU A 149 14.04 9.62 -0.82
C LEU A 149 15.32 10.39 -0.54
N SER A 150 15.65 11.30 -1.44
CA SER A 150 16.70 12.31 -1.23
C SER A 150 16.08 13.55 -0.59
N PHE A 151 16.69 14.00 0.50
CA PHE A 151 16.31 15.24 1.16
C PHE A 151 17.46 16.23 1.08
N ASP A 152 17.13 17.52 0.86
CA ASP A 152 18.12 18.59 1.00
C ASP A 152 18.55 18.77 2.46
N ASP A 153 19.67 19.45 2.66
CA ASP A 153 20.25 19.65 4.00
C ASP A 153 19.32 20.39 4.97
N GLY A 154 18.52 21.30 4.49
CA GLY A 154 17.55 22.04 5.31
C GLY A 154 16.42 21.13 5.80
N THR A 155 15.91 20.27 4.93
CA THR A 155 14.92 19.24 5.27
C THR A 155 15.49 18.24 6.27
N LEU A 156 16.72 17.76 6.05
CA LEU A 156 17.44 16.88 6.97
C LEU A 156 17.59 17.49 8.38
N LYS A 157 17.99 18.76 8.47
CA LYS A 157 18.13 19.47 9.74
C LYS A 157 16.80 19.57 10.49
N LYS A 158 15.73 19.94 9.78
CA LYS A 158 14.37 20.04 10.35
C LYS A 158 13.90 18.71 10.90
N TYR A 159 14.07 17.61 10.18
CA TYR A 159 13.66 16.28 10.65
C TYR A 159 14.51 15.79 11.84
N ARG A 160 15.81 16.10 11.88
CA ARG A 160 16.64 15.80 13.05
C ARG A 160 16.12 16.46 14.32
N GLU A 161 15.73 17.70 14.26
CA GLU A 161 15.17 18.42 15.43
C GLU A 161 13.81 17.85 15.84
N LEU A 162 12.98 17.43 14.88
CA LEU A 162 11.71 16.75 15.16
C LEU A 162 11.93 15.40 15.84
N ILE A 163 12.86 14.59 15.36
CA ILE A 163 13.21 13.29 15.94
C ILE A 163 13.73 13.47 17.37
N LYS A 164 14.64 14.39 17.63
CA LYS A 164 15.12 14.68 18.97
C LYS A 164 13.98 15.04 19.92
N ARG A 165 13.09 15.93 19.47
CA ARG A 165 11.95 16.37 20.27
C ARG A 165 11.02 15.20 20.60
N ASP A 166 10.69 14.38 19.63
CA ASP A 166 9.74 13.27 19.78
C ASP A 166 10.37 12.13 20.59
N PHE A 167 11.64 11.84 20.39
CA PHE A 167 12.38 10.83 21.15
C PHE A 167 12.52 11.17 22.64
N THR A 168 12.64 12.44 22.98
CA THR A 168 12.76 12.89 24.37
C THR A 168 11.41 13.04 25.07
N ARG A 169 10.31 13.06 24.30
CA ARG A 169 8.98 13.41 24.82
C ARG A 169 8.21 12.25 25.42
N ASP A 170 8.18 11.08 24.82
CA ASP A 170 7.35 9.96 25.27
C ASP A 170 7.97 8.57 25.18
N GLY A 171 9.16 8.44 24.56
CA GLY A 171 9.84 7.13 24.46
C GLY A 171 9.04 6.07 23.70
N SER A 172 8.10 6.47 22.84
CA SER A 172 7.24 5.54 22.15
C SER A 172 8.01 4.73 21.09
N HIS A 173 7.65 3.47 20.92
CA HIS A 173 8.21 2.60 19.87
C HIS A 173 8.13 3.21 18.47
N ARG A 174 7.17 4.08 18.23
CA ARG A 174 6.96 4.77 16.98
C ARG A 174 8.10 5.73 16.66
N ASP A 175 8.61 6.41 17.69
CA ASP A 175 9.67 7.41 17.53
C ASP A 175 11.03 6.75 17.36
N ILE A 176 11.27 5.65 18.06
CA ILE A 176 12.45 4.79 17.86
C ILE A 176 12.49 4.30 16.41
N PHE A 177 11.36 3.85 15.89
CA PHE A 177 11.22 3.39 14.53
C PHE A 177 11.60 4.47 13.49
N ASN A 178 10.97 5.61 13.58
CA ASN A 178 11.24 6.73 12.68
C ASN A 178 12.69 7.18 12.76
N SER A 179 13.27 7.16 13.96
CA SER A 179 14.66 7.52 14.20
C SER A 179 15.65 6.54 13.58
N VAL A 180 15.40 5.23 13.69
CA VAL A 180 16.28 4.20 13.11
C VAL A 180 16.23 4.23 11.58
N ALA A 181 15.06 4.29 10.99
CA ALA A 181 14.92 4.41 9.54
C ALA A 181 15.59 5.66 9.00
N TRP A 182 15.49 6.75 9.72
CA TRP A 182 16.09 8.02 9.41
C TRP A 182 17.63 8.00 9.51
N LEU A 183 18.19 7.47 10.60
CA LEU A 183 19.62 7.30 10.77
C LEU A 183 20.23 6.41 9.69
N TRP A 184 19.52 5.36 9.30
CA TRP A 184 19.96 4.49 8.23
C TRP A 184 19.97 5.19 6.86
N MET A 185 18.95 6.00 6.53
CA MET A 185 18.96 6.82 5.32
C MET A 185 20.16 7.79 5.31
N LEU A 186 20.42 8.45 6.43
CA LEU A 186 21.58 9.35 6.56
C LEU A 186 22.90 8.62 6.36
N ALA A 187 23.04 7.41 6.90
CA ALA A 187 24.23 6.58 6.74
C ALA A 187 24.47 6.22 5.27
N ARG A 188 23.41 5.90 4.52
CA ARG A 188 23.52 5.61 3.07
C ARG A 188 23.87 6.84 2.24
N GLN A 189 23.45 8.01 2.64
CA GLN A 189 23.79 9.26 1.99
C GLN A 189 25.24 9.75 2.27
N GLY A 190 26.09 8.91 2.89
CA GLY A 190 27.47 9.24 3.18
C GLY A 190 27.69 10.03 4.46
N ASN A 191 26.67 10.17 5.31
CA ASN A 191 26.82 10.86 6.60
C ASN A 191 27.55 9.97 7.60
N GLU A 192 28.84 10.22 7.81
CA GLU A 192 29.71 9.43 8.70
C GLU A 192 29.23 9.37 10.16
N LYS A 193 28.55 10.42 10.65
CA LYS A 193 28.01 10.44 12.02
C LYS A 193 26.85 9.47 12.22
N ALA A 194 26.16 9.09 11.15
CA ALA A 194 25.06 8.15 11.22
C ALA A 194 25.52 6.67 11.05
N ARG A 195 26.81 6.45 10.74
CA ARG A 195 27.39 5.12 10.60
C ARG A 195 27.98 4.55 11.91
N LYS A 196 28.17 5.39 12.92
CA LYS A 196 28.63 5.03 14.27
C LYS A 196 27.45 4.83 15.22
#